data_4448c371a986b52241ca5828f749db53
#
_entry.id   4448c371a986b52241ca5828f749db53
#
_cell.length_a   1.000
_cell.length_b   1.000
_cell.length_c   1.000
_cell.angle_alpha   90.00
_cell.angle_beta   90.00
_cell.angle_gamma   90.00
#
_symmetry.space_group_name_H-M   'P 1'
#
loop_
_entity.id
_entity.type
_entity.pdbx_description
1 polymer ?
#
loop_
_entity_poly.entity_id
_entity_poly.type
_entity_poly.pdbx_seq_one_letter_code
_entity_poly.pdbx_strand_id
1 'polypeptide(L)'
;MYIADLHIHSRYSMATSKFLTPEYLDLWARKKGIHILGTGDFTHPLWREELKEKLEPAEPGLYKLKPRLRLAEIPSSSFDPRFIVSGEISTIYKKNGRTRKVHSLILLPGLDVADRLSEELEKIGNIHSDGRPILGLDCHDLLDMALTICPEAMYIPAHIWTPHFSVFGAFSGFDSMEECFEELTPHIHAVETGLSSDPPMNWSVPSLSRYQLISNSDAHSPSKLGREATLLNTELSYKDIYTAIQTGNGLAGTLEFFPQEGKYFMDGHRKCGVCLTPEEAVKLKGICPVCGKKLTTGVLHRVQDLAALSVPDPSGNIQTSSGKLQFDNAFSTSKTTVSIPAIRRPFESISPLPELIAAAKGLSSSSVKVSRIYETLLNELGNEFFLLREAKISDIAAVSSENIADAIACLRDGKVHWNPGFDGQFGTMELVHPFRQLNSD
;
A
#
# COMPACT_ATOMS: atom_id res chain seq x y z
N MET A 1 17.50 -0.11 11.06
CA MET A 1 16.46 0.03 9.98
C MET A 1 15.13 -0.32 10.60
N TYR A 2 14.12 0.51 10.41
CA TYR A 2 12.77 0.33 10.92
C TYR A 2 11.81 -0.01 9.80
N ILE A 3 10.83 -0.87 10.09
CA ILE A 3 9.71 -1.19 9.20
C ILE A 3 8.52 -0.37 9.68
N ALA A 4 7.94 0.43 8.80
CA ALA A 4 6.85 1.34 9.09
C ALA A 4 5.62 1.01 8.25
N ASP A 5 4.43 0.97 8.87
CA ASP A 5 3.14 0.84 8.21
C ASP A 5 2.27 2.02 8.68
N LEU A 6 2.24 3.08 7.87
CA LEU A 6 1.75 4.40 8.27
C LEU A 6 0.29 4.64 7.89
N HIS A 7 -0.30 3.77 7.06
CA HIS A 7 -1.66 3.85 6.57
C HIS A 7 -2.45 2.61 6.99
N ILE A 8 -3.22 2.77 8.03
CA ILE A 8 -4.11 1.76 8.58
C ILE A 8 -5.43 2.40 8.99
N HIS A 9 -6.41 1.57 9.37
CA HIS A 9 -7.68 2.03 9.91
C HIS A 9 -7.89 1.57 11.35
N SER A 10 -8.84 2.22 12.04
CA SER A 10 -9.31 1.82 13.35
C SER A 10 -10.64 1.05 13.26
N ARG A 11 -11.11 0.60 14.41
CA ARG A 11 -12.45 -0.03 14.54
C ARG A 11 -13.61 0.91 14.23
N TYR A 12 -13.36 2.20 14.08
CA TYR A 12 -14.37 3.21 13.79
C TYR A 12 -14.56 3.46 12.29
N SER A 13 -13.69 2.91 11.44
CA SER A 13 -13.88 2.96 9.99
C SER A 13 -14.84 1.90 9.49
N MET A 14 -15.57 2.22 8.41
CA MET A 14 -16.46 1.27 7.75
C MET A 14 -15.72 0.04 7.23
N ALA A 15 -16.37 -1.11 7.30
CA ALA A 15 -15.86 -2.39 6.83
C ALA A 15 -14.57 -2.87 7.52
N THR A 16 -14.27 -2.37 8.71
CA THR A 16 -13.10 -2.76 9.50
C THR A 16 -13.43 -3.76 10.61
N SER A 17 -12.39 -4.41 11.13
CA SER A 17 -12.49 -5.31 12.27
C SER A 17 -12.67 -4.53 13.58
N LYS A 18 -13.58 -4.98 14.43
CA LYS A 18 -13.73 -4.46 15.81
C LYS A 18 -12.47 -4.63 16.67
N PHE A 19 -11.53 -5.44 16.25
CA PHE A 19 -10.23 -5.66 16.91
C PHE A 19 -9.14 -4.66 16.51
N LEU A 20 -9.42 -3.67 15.66
CA LEU A 20 -8.49 -2.58 15.38
C LEU A 20 -8.52 -1.56 16.53
N THR A 21 -7.99 -1.97 17.68
CA THR A 21 -7.77 -1.16 18.88
C THR A 21 -6.29 -1.03 19.17
N PRO A 22 -5.83 -0.01 19.93
CA PRO A 22 -4.40 0.20 20.18
C PRO A 22 -3.68 -1.05 20.74
N GLU A 23 -4.35 -1.84 21.56
CA GLU A 23 -3.80 -3.08 22.14
C GLU A 23 -3.54 -4.17 21.10
N TYR A 24 -4.52 -4.37 20.20
CA TYR A 24 -4.36 -5.36 19.11
C TYR A 24 -3.43 -4.86 18.01
N LEU A 25 -3.38 -3.57 17.76
CA LEU A 25 -2.42 -2.96 16.85
C LEU A 25 -0.99 -3.17 17.35
N ASP A 26 -0.71 -2.91 18.64
CA ASP A 26 0.58 -3.22 19.26
C ASP A 26 0.92 -4.71 19.16
N LEU A 27 -0.01 -5.60 19.52
CA LEU A 27 0.19 -7.05 19.44
C LEU A 27 0.57 -7.50 18.03
N TRP A 28 -0.19 -7.05 17.02
CA TRP A 28 0.05 -7.46 15.65
C TRP A 28 1.27 -6.79 15.04
N ALA A 29 1.60 -5.56 15.41
CA ALA A 29 2.87 -4.94 15.02
C ALA A 29 4.06 -5.78 15.49
N ARG A 30 4.03 -6.28 16.73
CA ARG A 30 5.07 -7.19 17.25
C ARG A 30 5.09 -8.53 16.52
N LYS A 31 3.93 -9.13 16.23
CA LYS A 31 3.82 -10.37 15.43
C LYS A 31 4.38 -10.22 14.03
N LYS A 32 4.10 -9.08 13.40
CA LYS A 32 4.55 -8.79 12.04
C LYS A 32 6.01 -8.35 11.96
N GLY A 33 6.53 -7.68 13.00
CA GLY A 33 7.85 -7.05 13.00
C GLY A 33 7.80 -5.58 12.56
N ILE A 34 6.64 -4.91 12.76
CA ILE A 34 6.44 -3.49 12.43
C ILE A 34 6.89 -2.64 13.61
N HIS A 35 7.84 -1.74 13.37
CA HIS A 35 8.44 -0.89 14.40
C HIS A 35 7.67 0.42 14.57
N ILE A 36 7.12 0.97 13.47
CA ILE A 36 6.39 2.24 13.46
C ILE A 36 5.04 1.99 12.80
N LEU A 37 3.96 2.32 13.49
CA LEU A 37 2.59 2.11 13.03
C LEU A 37 1.84 3.43 13.03
N GLY A 38 1.12 3.72 11.95
CA GLY A 38 0.15 4.80 11.94
C GLY A 38 -0.98 4.53 12.95
N THR A 39 -1.55 5.57 13.55
CA THR A 39 -2.73 5.39 14.40
C THR A 39 -3.98 5.08 13.59
N GLY A 40 -4.02 5.54 12.34
CA GLY A 40 -5.25 5.61 11.56
C GLY A 40 -6.28 6.57 12.14
N ASP A 41 -7.21 6.98 11.32
CA ASP A 41 -8.52 7.56 11.67
C ASP A 41 -8.50 8.70 12.72
N PHE A 42 -7.43 9.53 12.77
CA PHE A 42 -7.30 10.58 13.78
C PHE A 42 -8.47 11.57 13.77
N THR A 43 -9.23 11.66 12.69
CA THR A 43 -10.38 12.56 12.57
C THR A 43 -11.57 12.16 13.46
N HIS A 44 -11.72 10.86 13.76
CA HIS A 44 -12.86 10.36 14.54
C HIS A 44 -12.70 10.71 16.03
N PRO A 45 -13.64 11.46 16.66
CA PRO A 45 -13.46 11.98 18.02
C PRO A 45 -13.29 10.87 19.07
N LEU A 46 -14.10 9.82 19.05
CA LEU A 46 -13.98 8.72 19.99
C LEU A 46 -12.66 7.94 19.84
N TRP A 47 -12.12 7.88 18.61
CA TRP A 47 -10.81 7.27 18.41
C TRP A 47 -9.67 8.13 18.99
N ARG A 48 -9.72 9.45 18.80
CA ARG A 48 -8.75 10.34 19.44
C ARG A 48 -8.78 10.27 20.96
N GLU A 49 -9.96 10.19 21.56
CA GLU A 49 -10.11 9.99 23.01
C GLU A 49 -9.46 8.67 23.45
N GLU A 50 -9.72 7.57 22.73
CA GLU A 50 -9.14 6.26 23.00
C GLU A 50 -7.61 6.29 22.85
N LEU A 51 -7.06 6.96 21.83
CA LEU A 51 -5.62 7.13 21.65
C LEU A 51 -4.99 7.89 22.84
N LYS A 52 -5.59 9.00 23.28
CA LYS A 52 -5.12 9.78 24.44
C LYS A 52 -5.20 8.99 25.75
N GLU A 53 -6.22 8.15 25.90
CA GLU A 53 -6.38 7.30 27.07
C GLU A 53 -5.32 6.19 27.12
N LYS A 54 -5.05 5.55 25.97
CA LYS A 54 -4.29 4.29 25.91
C LYS A 54 -2.82 4.44 25.51
N LEU A 55 -2.47 5.48 24.81
CA LEU A 55 -1.09 5.76 24.44
C LEU A 55 -0.42 6.71 25.44
N GLU A 56 0.89 6.65 25.47
CA GLU A 56 1.75 7.60 26.19
C GLU A 56 2.87 8.10 25.25
N PRO A 57 3.37 9.34 25.45
CA PRO A 57 4.50 9.85 24.68
C PRO A 57 5.73 8.92 24.80
N ALA A 58 6.42 8.77 23.66
CA ALA A 58 7.69 8.05 23.58
C ALA A 58 8.78 9.03 23.09
N GLU A 59 9.34 8.81 21.91
CA GLU A 59 10.26 9.77 21.30
C GLU A 59 9.46 11.00 20.74
N PRO A 60 10.13 12.12 20.42
CA PRO A 60 9.45 13.34 19.97
C PRO A 60 8.49 13.10 18.80
N GLY A 61 7.20 13.37 19.01
CA GLY A 61 6.13 13.18 18.03
C GLY A 61 5.67 11.73 17.82
N LEU A 62 6.18 10.81 18.62
CA LEU A 62 5.78 9.40 18.63
C LEU A 62 5.17 8.99 19.96
N TYR A 63 4.35 7.95 19.89
CA TYR A 63 3.67 7.39 21.05
C TYR A 63 3.93 5.89 21.16
N LYS A 64 3.66 5.31 22.33
CA LYS A 64 3.64 3.88 22.56
C LYS A 64 2.42 3.48 23.40
N LEU A 65 2.02 2.22 23.32
CA LEU A 65 0.97 1.69 24.16
C LEU A 65 1.41 1.71 25.62
N LYS A 66 0.53 2.15 26.53
CA LYS A 66 0.78 2.07 27.98
C LYS A 66 1.06 0.62 28.39
N PRO A 67 2.15 0.33 29.12
CA PRO A 67 2.55 -1.06 29.42
C PRO A 67 1.46 -1.94 30.06
N ARG A 68 0.61 -1.34 30.89
CA ARG A 68 -0.51 -2.04 31.57
C ARG A 68 -1.58 -2.58 30.61
N LEU A 69 -1.62 -2.08 29.36
CA LEU A 69 -2.60 -2.44 28.34
C LEU A 69 -2.05 -3.46 27.34
N ARG A 70 -0.76 -3.79 27.45
CA ARG A 70 -0.10 -4.72 26.54
C ARG A 70 -0.74 -6.09 26.62
N LEU A 71 -1.21 -6.59 25.49
CA LEU A 71 -1.66 -7.97 25.34
C LEU A 71 -0.46 -8.91 25.32
N ALA A 72 -0.68 -10.21 25.43
CA ALA A 72 0.28 -11.29 25.55
C ALA A 72 1.73 -11.01 25.12
N GLU A 73 2.69 -11.53 25.86
CA GLU A 73 4.10 -11.51 25.44
C GLU A 73 4.29 -12.38 24.19
N ILE A 74 5.13 -11.89 23.27
CA ILE A 74 5.59 -12.65 22.12
C ILE A 74 7.06 -12.94 22.38
N PRO A 75 7.45 -14.21 22.55
CA PRO A 75 8.80 -14.57 22.98
C PRO A 75 9.92 -14.02 22.10
N SER A 76 9.64 -13.87 20.80
CA SER A 76 10.60 -13.40 19.80
C SER A 76 10.61 -11.88 19.59
N SER A 77 9.72 -11.12 20.26
CA SER A 77 9.66 -9.66 20.09
C SER A 77 10.52 -8.96 21.14
N SER A 78 11.59 -8.33 20.68
CA SER A 78 12.53 -7.55 21.52
C SER A 78 12.29 -6.04 21.47
N PHE A 79 11.22 -5.55 20.79
CA PHE A 79 10.95 -4.12 20.62
C PHE A 79 9.52 -3.75 20.99
N ASP A 80 9.34 -2.49 21.33
CA ASP A 80 8.03 -1.88 21.51
C ASP A 80 7.67 -1.07 20.25
N PRO A 81 6.54 -1.33 19.60
CA PRO A 81 6.09 -0.53 18.49
C PRO A 81 5.88 0.93 18.87
N ARG A 82 6.11 1.83 17.92
CA ARG A 82 5.78 3.24 18.02
C ARG A 82 4.57 3.58 17.18
N PHE A 83 3.74 4.47 17.67
CA PHE A 83 2.61 5.01 16.95
C PHE A 83 2.91 6.43 16.50
N ILE A 84 2.65 6.72 15.23
CA ILE A 84 2.64 8.07 14.65
C ILE A 84 1.20 8.45 14.33
N VAL A 85 0.80 9.67 14.63
CA VAL A 85 -0.57 10.12 14.34
C VAL A 85 -0.79 10.16 12.84
N SER A 86 -1.75 9.40 12.35
CA SER A 86 -2.10 9.32 10.92
C SER A 86 -3.61 9.16 10.73
N GLY A 87 -4.08 9.43 9.53
CA GLY A 87 -5.46 9.17 9.13
C GLY A 87 -5.69 9.43 7.66
N GLU A 88 -6.58 8.66 7.08
CA GLU A 88 -7.03 8.83 5.71
C GLU A 88 -8.28 9.70 5.65
N ILE A 89 -8.32 10.64 4.71
CA ILE A 89 -9.48 11.49 4.43
C ILE A 89 -9.93 11.23 2.99
N SER A 90 -11.21 10.94 2.84
CA SER A 90 -11.85 10.76 1.54
C SER A 90 -12.48 12.07 1.07
N THR A 91 -12.09 12.54 -0.11
CA THR A 91 -12.66 13.75 -0.72
C THR A 91 -13.50 13.40 -1.94
N ILE A 92 -14.69 14.02 -2.05
CA ILE A 92 -15.57 13.90 -3.22
C ILE A 92 -16.05 15.29 -3.63
N TYR A 93 -15.64 15.74 -4.82
CA TYR A 93 -15.93 17.09 -5.29
C TYR A 93 -16.02 17.16 -6.82
N LYS A 94 -16.41 18.30 -7.36
CA LYS A 94 -16.43 18.54 -8.80
C LYS A 94 -15.27 19.47 -9.19
N LYS A 95 -14.44 19.00 -10.12
CA LYS A 95 -13.35 19.78 -10.72
C LYS A 95 -13.25 19.48 -12.21
N ASN A 96 -13.11 20.52 -13.05
CA ASN A 96 -13.02 20.41 -14.50
C ASN A 96 -14.21 19.61 -15.12
N GLY A 97 -15.45 19.87 -14.62
CA GLY A 97 -16.66 19.22 -15.12
C GLY A 97 -16.83 17.74 -14.76
N ARG A 98 -15.92 17.15 -13.99
CA ARG A 98 -15.96 15.74 -13.58
C ARG A 98 -16.06 15.61 -12.05
N THR A 99 -16.72 14.55 -11.58
CA THR A 99 -16.66 14.18 -10.16
C THR A 99 -15.32 13.53 -9.89
N ARG A 100 -14.56 14.13 -8.96
CA ARG A 100 -13.28 13.62 -8.47
C ARG A 100 -13.48 12.94 -7.14
N LYS A 101 -12.73 11.86 -6.92
CA LYS A 101 -12.73 11.10 -5.67
C LYS A 101 -11.30 10.72 -5.37
N VAL A 102 -10.79 11.21 -4.25
CA VAL A 102 -9.39 11.01 -3.86
C VAL A 102 -9.31 10.68 -2.38
N HIS A 103 -8.44 9.77 -2.02
CA HIS A 103 -8.01 9.52 -0.66
C HIS A 103 -6.65 10.17 -0.40
N SER A 104 -6.51 10.75 0.76
CA SER A 104 -5.30 11.43 1.20
C SER A 104 -4.92 10.97 2.60
N LEU A 105 -3.71 10.44 2.72
CA LEU A 105 -3.12 10.11 4.01
C LEU A 105 -2.45 11.36 4.59
N ILE A 106 -2.78 11.70 5.84
CA ILE A 106 -2.17 12.81 6.57
C ILE A 106 -1.51 12.26 7.82
N LEU A 107 -0.22 12.62 8.03
CA LEU A 107 0.50 12.34 9.26
C LEU A 107 0.81 13.64 10.00
N LEU A 108 0.69 13.59 11.33
CA LEU A 108 0.77 14.76 12.20
C LEU A 108 1.76 14.53 13.35
N PRO A 109 2.43 15.61 13.84
CA PRO A 109 3.42 15.51 14.91
C PRO A 109 2.85 15.26 16.31
N GLY A 110 1.51 15.31 16.46
CA GLY A 110 0.88 15.07 17.75
C GLY A 110 -0.63 15.05 17.72
N LEU A 111 -1.23 14.51 18.78
CA LEU A 111 -2.69 14.42 18.95
C LEU A 111 -3.35 15.79 19.15
N ASP A 112 -2.63 16.78 19.66
CA ASP A 112 -3.10 18.18 19.76
C ASP A 112 -3.27 18.82 18.39
N VAL A 113 -2.38 18.51 17.45
CA VAL A 113 -2.53 18.94 16.04
C VAL A 113 -3.70 18.23 15.38
N ALA A 114 -3.88 16.94 15.67
CA ALA A 114 -5.02 16.18 15.19
C ALA A 114 -6.36 16.77 15.67
N ASP A 115 -6.44 17.23 16.92
CA ASP A 115 -7.64 17.92 17.43
C ASP A 115 -7.94 19.17 16.60
N ARG A 116 -6.96 20.06 16.41
CA ARG A 116 -7.12 21.31 15.65
C ARG A 116 -7.56 21.06 14.20
N LEU A 117 -6.93 20.12 13.51
CA LEU A 117 -7.31 19.81 12.13
C LEU A 117 -8.71 19.19 12.08
N SER A 118 -9.05 18.33 13.03
CA SER A 118 -10.39 17.71 13.09
C SER A 118 -11.49 18.72 13.36
N GLU A 119 -11.26 19.74 14.21
CA GLU A 119 -12.20 20.83 14.46
C GLU A 119 -12.51 21.63 13.19
N GLU A 120 -11.53 21.86 12.32
CA GLU A 120 -11.78 22.53 11.03
C GLU A 120 -12.51 21.61 10.04
N LEU A 121 -12.17 20.34 9.99
CA LEU A 121 -12.85 19.37 9.12
C LEU A 121 -14.31 19.15 9.54
N GLU A 122 -14.61 19.19 10.83
CA GLU A 122 -15.98 19.04 11.35
C GLU A 122 -16.91 20.16 10.88
N LYS A 123 -16.38 21.37 10.64
CA LYS A 123 -17.16 22.48 10.06
C LYS A 123 -17.59 22.25 8.61
N ILE A 124 -16.88 21.33 7.91
CA ILE A 124 -17.12 21.02 6.49
C ILE A 124 -18.04 19.80 6.36
N GLY A 125 -17.89 18.80 7.25
CA GLY A 125 -18.69 17.59 7.16
C GLY A 125 -18.64 16.71 8.39
N ASN A 126 -19.35 15.59 8.32
CA ASN A 126 -19.48 14.65 9.43
C ASN A 126 -18.20 13.79 9.57
N ILE A 127 -17.52 13.94 10.71
CA ILE A 127 -16.35 13.15 11.10
C ILE A 127 -16.64 12.12 12.19
N HIS A 128 -17.91 11.93 12.58
CA HIS A 128 -18.33 11.05 13.67
C HIS A 128 -18.84 9.69 13.22
N SER A 129 -19.16 9.53 11.93
CA SER A 129 -19.81 8.33 11.41
C SER A 129 -18.85 7.30 10.82
N ASP A 130 -17.64 7.72 10.49
CA ASP A 130 -16.61 6.88 9.86
C ASP A 130 -15.23 7.41 10.28
N GLY A 131 -14.31 6.52 10.64
CA GLY A 131 -12.92 6.85 10.92
C GLY A 131 -12.22 7.53 9.73
N ARG A 132 -12.63 7.14 8.52
CA ARG A 132 -12.25 7.79 7.25
C ARG A 132 -13.41 8.65 6.74
N PRO A 133 -13.50 9.93 7.14
CA PRO A 133 -14.62 10.77 6.77
C PRO A 133 -14.65 11.04 5.26
N ILE A 134 -15.86 11.12 4.70
CA ILE A 134 -16.08 11.51 3.30
C ILE A 134 -16.53 12.97 3.30
N LEU A 135 -15.68 13.83 2.74
CA LEU A 135 -15.88 15.28 2.76
C LEU A 135 -16.09 15.84 1.35
N GLY A 136 -17.01 16.80 1.23
CA GLY A 136 -17.24 17.58 0.01
C GLY A 136 -16.22 18.70 -0.15
N LEU A 137 -14.93 18.36 -0.15
CA LEU A 137 -13.80 19.30 -0.12
C LEU A 137 -12.84 18.98 -1.26
N ASP A 138 -12.25 20.00 -1.89
CA ASP A 138 -11.17 19.81 -2.87
C ASP A 138 -9.89 19.35 -2.17
N CYS A 139 -9.12 18.47 -2.82
CA CYS A 139 -7.81 18.01 -2.31
C CYS A 139 -6.84 19.18 -2.13
N HIS A 140 -6.89 20.19 -3.01
CA HIS A 140 -6.14 21.43 -2.89
C HIS A 140 -6.46 22.14 -1.56
N ASP A 141 -7.75 22.35 -1.27
CA ASP A 141 -8.18 23.04 -0.06
C ASP A 141 -7.88 22.22 1.21
N LEU A 142 -7.95 20.89 1.13
CA LEU A 142 -7.56 20.01 2.23
C LEU A 142 -6.06 20.10 2.52
N LEU A 143 -5.23 20.17 1.49
CA LEU A 143 -3.78 20.34 1.61
C LEU A 143 -3.44 21.71 2.22
N ASP A 144 -4.06 22.79 1.71
CA ASP A 144 -3.89 24.16 2.24
C ASP A 144 -4.27 24.23 3.73
N MET A 145 -5.40 23.66 4.09
CA MET A 145 -5.86 23.59 5.48
C MET A 145 -4.86 22.86 6.38
N ALA A 146 -4.38 21.68 5.95
CA ALA A 146 -3.44 20.89 6.72
C ALA A 146 -2.12 21.65 6.96
N LEU A 147 -1.57 22.29 5.92
CA LEU A 147 -0.33 23.07 6.01
C LEU A 147 -0.50 24.38 6.80
N THR A 148 -1.67 25.02 6.70
CA THR A 148 -2.00 26.23 7.50
C THR A 148 -2.03 25.91 8.99
N ILE A 149 -2.62 24.78 9.38
CA ILE A 149 -2.72 24.34 10.77
C ILE A 149 -1.37 23.82 11.28
N CYS A 150 -0.65 23.10 10.44
CA CYS A 150 0.63 22.50 10.76
C CYS A 150 1.54 22.45 9.53
N PRO A 151 2.51 23.37 9.38
CA PRO A 151 3.47 23.33 8.27
C PRO A 151 4.33 22.05 8.22
N GLU A 152 4.43 21.31 9.31
CA GLU A 152 5.11 20.02 9.40
C GLU A 152 4.18 18.83 9.15
N ALA A 153 2.91 19.04 8.76
CA ALA A 153 2.03 17.95 8.35
C ALA A 153 2.58 17.27 7.08
N MET A 154 2.56 15.96 7.04
CA MET A 154 2.85 15.21 5.82
C MET A 154 1.55 14.85 5.13
N TYR A 155 1.35 15.41 3.94
CA TYR A 155 0.21 15.11 3.08
C TYR A 155 0.66 14.19 1.94
N ILE A 156 0.07 13.02 1.85
CA ILE A 156 0.48 11.96 0.94
C ILE A 156 -0.76 11.45 0.19
N PRO A 157 -0.84 11.64 -1.14
CA PRO A 157 -1.87 11.00 -1.93
C PRO A 157 -1.82 9.48 -1.72
N ALA A 158 -2.93 8.90 -1.25
CA ALA A 158 -3.02 7.50 -0.87
C ALA A 158 -3.22 6.61 -2.11
N HIS A 159 -2.59 5.41 -2.11
CA HIS A 159 -2.77 4.33 -3.12
C HIS A 159 -3.13 4.87 -4.52
N ILE A 160 -2.22 5.66 -5.11
CA ILE A 160 -2.49 6.60 -6.22
C ILE A 160 -3.08 5.99 -7.50
N TRP A 161 -3.11 4.65 -7.62
CA TRP A 161 -3.59 3.94 -8.82
C TRP A 161 -4.88 3.16 -8.65
N THR A 162 -5.46 3.09 -7.44
CA THR A 162 -6.76 2.40 -7.29
C THR A 162 -7.80 3.03 -8.23
N PRO A 163 -8.64 2.24 -8.93
CA PRO A 163 -9.55 2.77 -9.94
C PRO A 163 -10.51 3.84 -9.42
N HIS A 164 -10.86 3.75 -8.13
CA HIS A 164 -11.69 4.71 -7.42
C HIS A 164 -10.92 5.31 -6.25
N PHE A 165 -11.23 6.55 -5.90
CA PHE A 165 -10.68 7.25 -4.75
C PHE A 165 -9.14 7.37 -4.75
N SER A 166 -8.56 7.69 -5.89
CA SER A 166 -7.13 7.96 -5.99
C SER A 166 -6.84 9.06 -7.02
N VAL A 167 -5.64 9.68 -6.90
CA VAL A 167 -5.26 10.79 -7.79
C VAL A 167 -5.21 10.35 -9.25
N PHE A 168 -4.72 9.15 -9.55
CA PHE A 168 -4.59 8.66 -10.94
C PHE A 168 -5.58 7.56 -11.32
N GLY A 169 -6.59 7.32 -10.49
CA GLY A 169 -7.59 6.29 -10.73
C GLY A 169 -8.35 6.48 -12.05
N ALA A 170 -8.53 5.39 -12.80
CA ALA A 170 -9.14 5.41 -14.13
C ALA A 170 -10.57 6.00 -14.17
N PHE A 171 -11.32 5.92 -13.07
CA PHE A 171 -12.71 6.36 -13.04
C PHE A 171 -12.91 7.78 -12.51
N SER A 172 -12.13 8.21 -11.54
CA SER A 172 -12.36 9.49 -10.83
C SER A 172 -11.11 10.32 -10.59
N GLY A 173 -9.97 9.86 -11.09
CA GLY A 173 -8.68 10.52 -10.93
C GLY A 173 -8.40 11.63 -11.94
N PHE A 174 -7.20 12.14 -11.88
CA PHE A 174 -6.62 13.18 -12.72
C PHE A 174 -5.54 12.58 -13.63
N ASP A 175 -5.05 13.37 -14.58
CA ASP A 175 -3.95 12.95 -15.45
C ASP A 175 -2.58 13.49 -14.98
N SER A 176 -2.59 14.45 -14.05
CA SER A 176 -1.36 14.96 -13.39
C SER A 176 -1.63 15.40 -11.95
N MET A 177 -0.56 15.55 -11.15
CA MET A 177 -0.64 16.13 -9.79
C MET A 177 -1.03 17.60 -9.84
N GLU A 178 -0.55 18.32 -10.85
CA GLU A 178 -0.85 19.73 -11.06
C GLU A 178 -2.34 19.99 -11.31
N GLU A 179 -3.05 19.06 -11.95
CA GLU A 179 -4.52 19.16 -12.09
C GLU A 179 -5.26 18.99 -10.75
N CYS A 180 -4.68 18.23 -9.83
CA CYS A 180 -5.26 17.97 -8.50
C CYS A 180 -4.94 19.08 -7.50
N PHE A 181 -3.66 19.46 -7.39
CA PHE A 181 -3.12 20.30 -6.32
C PHE A 181 -2.71 21.70 -6.76
N GLU A 182 -2.77 22.00 -8.06
CA GLU A 182 -2.48 23.31 -8.64
C GLU A 182 -1.12 23.88 -8.15
N GLU A 183 -1.08 25.13 -7.67
CA GLU A 183 0.12 25.75 -7.13
C GLU A 183 0.66 25.09 -5.84
N LEU A 184 -0.16 24.31 -5.14
CA LEU A 184 0.29 23.57 -3.96
C LEU A 184 1.00 22.26 -4.30
N THR A 185 1.07 21.86 -5.58
CA THR A 185 1.79 20.65 -6.01
C THR A 185 3.23 20.55 -5.46
N PRO A 186 4.02 21.63 -5.32
CA PRO A 186 5.36 21.56 -4.72
C PRO A 186 5.40 21.06 -3.27
N HIS A 187 4.28 21.09 -2.55
CA HIS A 187 4.17 20.59 -1.18
C HIS A 187 3.87 19.08 -1.11
N ILE A 188 3.60 18.43 -2.24
CA ILE A 188 3.52 16.97 -2.31
C ILE A 188 4.92 16.43 -2.56
N HIS A 189 5.47 15.68 -1.61
CA HIS A 189 6.83 15.13 -1.68
C HIS A 189 6.86 13.61 -1.85
N ALA A 190 5.84 12.93 -1.38
CA ALA A 190 5.71 11.49 -1.46
C ALA A 190 4.33 11.08 -1.98
N VAL A 191 4.27 9.89 -2.56
CA VAL A 191 3.03 9.21 -2.96
C VAL A 191 3.05 7.78 -2.48
N GLU A 192 1.88 7.22 -2.22
CA GLU A 192 1.73 5.84 -1.80
C GLU A 192 1.48 4.94 -3.01
N THR A 193 2.30 3.86 -3.14
CA THR A 193 2.11 2.82 -4.15
C THR A 193 0.77 2.12 -3.97
N GLY A 194 0.48 1.70 -2.75
CA GLY A 194 -0.70 0.92 -2.39
C GLY A 194 -0.74 -0.45 -3.08
N LEU A 195 -1.62 -1.32 -2.64
CA LEU A 195 -1.72 -2.72 -3.09
C LEU A 195 -1.96 -2.91 -4.61
N SER A 196 -2.16 -1.84 -5.36
CA SER A 196 -2.47 -1.89 -6.80
C SER A 196 -1.27 -1.58 -7.70
N SER A 197 -0.16 -1.12 -7.15
CA SER A 197 1.05 -0.79 -7.92
C SER A 197 2.33 -1.05 -7.13
N ASP A 198 3.43 -1.21 -7.82
CA ASP A 198 4.76 -1.36 -7.28
C ASP A 198 5.72 -0.26 -7.78
N PRO A 199 6.94 -0.13 -7.25
CA PRO A 199 7.90 0.86 -7.69
C PRO A 199 8.22 0.81 -9.20
N PRO A 200 8.41 -0.34 -9.87
CA PRO A 200 8.58 -0.40 -11.32
C PRO A 200 7.44 0.24 -12.11
N MET A 201 6.19 0.01 -11.73
CA MET A 201 5.04 0.65 -12.36
C MET A 201 5.10 2.17 -12.21
N ASN A 202 5.42 2.67 -11.01
CA ASN A 202 5.54 4.10 -10.74
C ASN A 202 6.74 4.73 -11.46
N TRP A 203 7.87 4.05 -11.53
CA TRP A 203 9.07 4.54 -12.25
C TRP A 203 8.88 4.61 -13.77
N SER A 204 7.90 3.90 -14.32
CA SER A 204 7.57 3.96 -15.74
C SER A 204 6.86 5.25 -16.12
N VAL A 205 6.37 6.02 -15.14
CA VAL A 205 5.67 7.29 -15.34
C VAL A 205 6.61 8.46 -15.02
N PRO A 206 7.18 9.15 -16.02
CA PRO A 206 8.21 10.18 -15.81
C PRO A 206 7.80 11.31 -14.87
N SER A 207 6.53 11.73 -14.88
CA SER A 207 6.02 12.79 -14.00
C SER A 207 6.09 12.41 -12.52
N LEU A 208 6.20 11.12 -12.17
CA LEU A 208 6.33 10.65 -10.79
C LEU A 208 7.78 10.63 -10.29
N SER A 209 8.78 10.85 -11.14
CA SER A 209 10.21 10.71 -10.79
C SER A 209 10.69 11.63 -9.65
N ARG A 210 9.97 12.70 -9.37
CA ARG A 210 10.29 13.66 -8.31
C ARG A 210 9.73 13.27 -6.92
N TYR A 211 8.78 12.34 -6.86
CA TYR A 211 8.14 11.95 -5.61
C TYR A 211 8.86 10.77 -4.97
N GLN A 212 8.91 10.77 -3.64
CA GLN A 212 9.30 9.60 -2.88
C GLN A 212 8.17 8.57 -2.96
N LEU A 213 8.51 7.29 -3.08
CA LEU A 213 7.53 6.20 -2.99
C LEU A 213 7.54 5.67 -1.57
N ILE A 214 6.38 5.62 -0.96
CA ILE A 214 6.12 4.90 0.29
C ILE A 214 5.06 3.83 0.06
N SER A 215 5.05 2.85 0.92
CA SER A 215 4.14 1.71 0.82
C SER A 215 3.56 1.40 2.19
N ASN A 216 2.25 1.18 2.27
CA ASN A 216 1.56 0.90 3.52
C ASN A 216 0.38 -0.05 3.26
N SER A 217 -0.06 -0.75 4.30
CA SER A 217 -0.97 -1.88 4.16
C SER A 217 -2.42 -1.51 3.86
N ASP A 218 -2.88 -0.31 4.17
CA ASP A 218 -4.30 0.08 4.18
C ASP A 218 -5.15 -0.98 4.94
N ALA A 219 -4.66 -1.35 6.16
CA ALA A 219 -5.18 -2.49 6.88
C ALA A 219 -6.55 -2.23 7.49
N HIS A 220 -7.53 -3.07 7.12
CA HIS A 220 -8.90 -3.09 7.66
C HIS A 220 -9.10 -4.18 8.72
N SER A 221 -8.04 -4.89 9.09
CA SER A 221 -8.01 -5.86 10.20
C SER A 221 -6.57 -6.04 10.70
N PRO A 222 -6.36 -6.41 11.98
CA PRO A 222 -5.02 -6.53 12.54
C PRO A 222 -4.10 -7.50 11.78
N SER A 223 -4.65 -8.59 11.26
CA SER A 223 -3.89 -9.59 10.50
C SER A 223 -3.38 -9.10 9.14
N LYS A 224 -3.93 -7.99 8.64
CA LYS A 224 -3.55 -7.39 7.36
C LYS A 224 -2.51 -6.28 7.50
N LEU A 225 -2.08 -5.93 8.72
CA LEU A 225 -0.94 -5.04 8.94
C LEU A 225 0.30 -5.58 8.21
N GLY A 226 1.09 -4.69 7.66
CA GLY A 226 2.34 -5.03 6.99
C GLY A 226 2.21 -5.83 5.70
N ARG A 227 1.03 -5.82 5.02
CA ARG A 227 0.96 -6.37 3.64
C ARG A 227 1.87 -5.61 2.70
N GLU A 228 2.06 -4.34 2.99
CA GLU A 228 3.05 -3.43 2.46
C GLU A 228 3.65 -2.63 3.61
N ALA A 229 4.87 -2.14 3.44
CA ALA A 229 5.52 -1.31 4.44
C ALA A 229 6.63 -0.45 3.84
N THR A 230 6.94 0.63 4.53
CA THR A 230 8.05 1.55 4.22
C THR A 230 9.26 1.20 5.09
N LEU A 231 10.44 1.15 4.49
CA LEU A 231 11.71 0.92 5.18
C LEU A 231 12.40 2.25 5.50
N LEU A 232 12.68 2.50 6.76
CA LEU A 232 13.30 3.72 7.25
C LEU A 232 14.65 3.44 7.94
N ASN A 233 15.66 4.22 7.60
CA ASN A 233 16.97 4.22 8.24
C ASN A 233 17.23 5.60 8.86
N THR A 234 16.43 5.92 9.88
CA THR A 234 16.42 7.20 10.59
C THR A 234 16.54 6.97 12.09
N GLU A 235 16.69 8.04 12.86
CA GLU A 235 16.37 8.00 14.27
C GLU A 235 14.85 7.94 14.49
N LEU A 236 14.41 7.51 15.67
CA LEU A 236 13.01 7.47 16.03
C LEU A 236 12.54 8.85 16.50
N SER A 237 12.02 9.64 15.58
CA SER A 237 11.28 10.86 15.87
C SER A 237 10.35 11.20 14.70
N TYR A 238 9.30 11.96 14.96
CA TYR A 238 8.45 12.50 13.88
C TYR A 238 9.28 13.30 12.88
N LYS A 239 10.19 14.14 13.36
CA LYS A 239 11.04 15.01 12.53
C LYS A 239 11.92 14.22 11.57
N ASP A 240 12.52 13.12 12.04
CA ASP A 240 13.42 12.31 11.21
C ASP A 240 12.61 11.50 10.18
N ILE A 241 11.43 10.99 10.55
CA ILE A 241 10.48 10.36 9.62
C ILE A 241 9.99 11.37 8.58
N TYR A 242 9.62 12.59 9.02
CA TYR A 242 9.25 13.71 8.15
C TYR A 242 10.37 13.99 7.13
N THR A 243 11.61 14.13 7.60
CA THR A 243 12.76 14.38 6.72
C THR A 243 12.95 13.25 5.71
N ALA A 244 12.81 11.99 6.13
CA ALA A 244 12.94 10.85 5.23
C ALA A 244 11.86 10.86 4.13
N ILE A 245 10.61 11.13 4.48
CA ILE A 245 9.50 11.16 3.52
C ILE A 245 9.57 12.40 2.62
N GLN A 246 9.95 13.55 3.15
CA GLN A 246 10.03 14.80 2.36
C GLN A 246 11.22 14.82 1.39
N THR A 247 12.38 14.38 1.86
CA THR A 247 13.64 14.54 1.11
C THR A 247 14.21 13.23 0.56
N GLY A 248 13.72 12.11 1.10
CA GLY A 248 14.29 10.80 0.85
C GLY A 248 15.53 10.46 1.66
N ASN A 249 16.06 11.39 2.46
CA ASN A 249 17.20 11.11 3.33
C ASN A 249 16.77 10.26 4.53
N GLY A 250 17.17 9.00 4.55
CA GLY A 250 16.71 8.02 5.53
C GLY A 250 15.56 7.12 5.04
N LEU A 251 15.00 7.37 3.85
CA LEU A 251 14.09 6.42 3.21
C LEU A 251 14.91 5.32 2.54
N ALA A 252 14.84 4.09 3.08
CA ALA A 252 15.68 2.97 2.65
C ALA A 252 15.07 2.15 1.50
N GLY A 253 13.74 2.11 1.39
CA GLY A 253 13.03 1.34 0.37
C GLY A 253 11.62 0.99 0.80
N THR A 254 11.02 0.00 0.15
CA THR A 254 9.66 -0.46 0.45
C THR A 254 9.57 -1.99 0.45
N LEU A 255 8.57 -2.50 1.16
CA LEU A 255 8.06 -3.86 1.05
C LEU A 255 6.73 -3.77 0.32
N GLU A 256 6.62 -4.47 -0.80
CA GLU A 256 5.51 -4.31 -1.73
C GLU A 256 4.69 -5.60 -1.83
N PHE A 257 3.41 -5.45 -1.90
CA PHE A 257 2.51 -6.52 -2.28
C PHE A 257 2.61 -6.75 -3.80
N PHE A 258 2.19 -7.90 -4.28
CA PHE A 258 2.17 -8.16 -5.72
C PHE A 258 0.94 -7.51 -6.36
N PRO A 259 1.08 -6.48 -7.21
CA PRO A 259 -0.07 -5.79 -7.82
C PRO A 259 -0.99 -6.72 -8.62
N GLN A 260 -0.43 -7.82 -9.14
CA GLN A 260 -1.16 -8.85 -9.90
C GLN A 260 -2.28 -9.52 -9.09
N GLU A 261 -2.16 -9.55 -7.75
CA GLU A 261 -3.21 -10.04 -6.86
C GLU A 261 -4.42 -9.09 -6.82
N GLY A 262 -4.21 -7.81 -7.13
CA GLY A 262 -5.23 -6.77 -7.08
C GLY A 262 -6.40 -7.03 -8.02
N LYS A 263 -7.63 -6.79 -7.53
CA LYS A 263 -8.91 -7.02 -8.24
C LYS A 263 -9.04 -6.35 -9.61
N TYR A 264 -8.21 -5.36 -9.90
CA TYR A 264 -8.30 -4.50 -11.08
C TYR A 264 -6.97 -4.34 -11.80
N PHE A 265 -6.07 -5.31 -11.66
CA PHE A 265 -4.73 -5.19 -12.25
C PHE A 265 -4.78 -5.19 -13.78
N MET A 266 -5.48 -6.16 -14.39
CA MET A 266 -5.64 -6.28 -15.83
C MET A 266 -6.98 -5.69 -16.31
N ASP A 267 -7.07 -5.40 -17.61
CA ASP A 267 -8.34 -5.10 -18.26
C ASP A 267 -9.23 -6.34 -18.28
N GLY A 268 -10.54 -6.15 -18.16
CA GLY A 268 -11.37 -7.35 -18.24
C GLY A 268 -12.87 -7.15 -18.15
N HIS A 269 -13.57 -8.28 -18.27
CA HIS A 269 -15.00 -8.39 -18.04
C HIS A 269 -15.31 -9.71 -17.35
N ARG A 270 -15.40 -9.66 -16.00
CA ARG A 270 -15.53 -10.85 -15.13
C ARG A 270 -16.69 -11.76 -15.51
N LYS A 271 -17.86 -11.19 -15.86
CA LYS A 271 -19.05 -11.98 -16.23
C LYS A 271 -18.83 -12.86 -17.47
N CYS A 272 -17.87 -12.52 -18.31
CA CYS A 272 -17.52 -13.27 -19.52
C CYS A 272 -16.20 -14.04 -19.38
N GLY A 273 -15.53 -13.98 -18.21
CA GLY A 273 -14.22 -14.60 -18.02
C GLY A 273 -13.11 -13.99 -18.88
N VAL A 274 -13.26 -12.74 -19.30
CA VAL A 274 -12.31 -12.05 -20.19
C VAL A 274 -11.32 -11.28 -19.36
N CYS A 275 -10.03 -11.64 -19.42
CA CYS A 275 -8.89 -10.96 -18.85
C CYS A 275 -7.90 -10.66 -19.97
N LEU A 276 -7.50 -9.40 -20.14
CA LEU A 276 -6.72 -8.92 -21.29
C LEU A 276 -5.58 -8.04 -20.84
N THR A 277 -4.48 -8.07 -21.58
CA THR A 277 -3.43 -7.04 -21.47
C THR A 277 -3.96 -5.70 -22.00
N PRO A 278 -3.31 -4.58 -21.62
CA PRO A 278 -3.67 -3.28 -22.17
C PRO A 278 -3.64 -3.24 -23.71
N GLU A 279 -2.62 -3.86 -24.32
CA GLU A 279 -2.45 -3.92 -25.76
C GLU A 279 -3.59 -4.70 -26.46
N GLU A 280 -4.05 -5.79 -25.86
CA GLU A 280 -5.19 -6.58 -26.35
C GLU A 280 -6.50 -5.78 -26.21
N ALA A 281 -6.70 -5.10 -25.09
CA ALA A 281 -7.86 -4.26 -24.86
C ALA A 281 -7.92 -3.08 -25.85
N VAL A 282 -6.80 -2.44 -26.16
CA VAL A 282 -6.71 -1.39 -27.18
C VAL A 282 -7.09 -1.92 -28.58
N LYS A 283 -6.59 -3.11 -28.98
CA LYS A 283 -6.95 -3.73 -30.26
C LYS A 283 -8.46 -4.00 -30.35
N LEU A 284 -9.10 -4.32 -29.24
CA LEU A 284 -10.54 -4.54 -29.13
C LEU A 284 -11.34 -3.25 -28.85
N LYS A 285 -10.68 -2.08 -28.90
CA LYS A 285 -11.28 -0.75 -28.65
C LYS A 285 -11.99 -0.67 -27.30
N GLY A 286 -11.49 -1.38 -26.29
CA GLY A 286 -12.08 -1.44 -24.94
C GLY A 286 -13.43 -2.18 -24.88
N ILE A 287 -13.71 -3.07 -25.85
CA ILE A 287 -14.98 -3.80 -25.94
C ILE A 287 -14.75 -5.29 -25.69
N CYS A 288 -15.56 -5.87 -24.83
CA CYS A 288 -15.54 -7.31 -24.55
C CYS A 288 -15.86 -8.13 -25.80
N PRO A 289 -14.98 -9.04 -26.25
CA PRO A 289 -15.19 -9.83 -27.48
C PRO A 289 -16.34 -10.84 -27.34
N VAL A 290 -16.81 -11.14 -26.15
CA VAL A 290 -17.87 -12.13 -25.89
C VAL A 290 -19.24 -11.47 -25.90
N CYS A 291 -19.43 -10.32 -25.25
CA CYS A 291 -20.77 -9.74 -25.07
C CYS A 291 -20.94 -8.32 -25.64
N GLY A 292 -19.88 -7.72 -26.21
CA GLY A 292 -19.93 -6.39 -26.81
C GLY A 292 -20.03 -5.23 -25.79
N LYS A 293 -19.96 -5.48 -24.49
CA LYS A 293 -19.96 -4.43 -23.45
C LYS A 293 -18.57 -3.85 -23.25
N LYS A 294 -18.51 -2.65 -22.66
CA LYS A 294 -17.26 -2.01 -22.30
C LYS A 294 -16.48 -2.86 -21.29
N LEU A 295 -15.17 -2.99 -21.50
CA LEU A 295 -14.25 -3.58 -20.53
C LEU A 295 -14.06 -2.64 -19.34
N THR A 296 -13.76 -3.21 -18.17
CA THR A 296 -13.21 -2.47 -17.03
C THR A 296 -11.74 -2.25 -17.29
N THR A 297 -11.31 -0.98 -17.31
CA THR A 297 -9.90 -0.61 -17.48
C THR A 297 -9.10 -1.00 -16.23
N GLY A 298 -8.03 -1.72 -16.43
CA GLY A 298 -7.12 -2.16 -15.38
C GLY A 298 -6.13 -1.07 -14.96
N VAL A 299 -5.52 -1.28 -13.80
CA VAL A 299 -4.47 -0.38 -13.27
C VAL A 299 -3.26 -0.36 -14.20
N LEU A 300 -2.83 -1.52 -14.69
CA LEU A 300 -1.70 -1.59 -15.62
C LEU A 300 -1.93 -0.74 -16.87
N HIS A 301 -3.13 -0.78 -17.45
CA HIS A 301 -3.50 0.05 -18.60
C HIS A 301 -3.42 1.55 -18.26
N ARG A 302 -3.98 1.95 -17.13
CA ARG A 302 -3.95 3.34 -16.68
C ARG A 302 -2.53 3.87 -16.45
N VAL A 303 -1.64 3.05 -15.87
CA VAL A 303 -0.22 3.38 -15.73
C VAL A 303 0.44 3.60 -17.09
N GLN A 304 0.17 2.73 -18.07
CA GLN A 304 0.71 2.87 -19.43
C GLN A 304 0.18 4.12 -20.13
N ASP A 305 -1.09 4.45 -19.96
CA ASP A 305 -1.68 5.69 -20.52
C ASP A 305 -0.94 6.94 -20.00
N LEU A 306 -0.71 7.02 -18.67
CA LEU A 306 -0.02 8.18 -18.10
C LEU A 306 1.49 8.19 -18.38
N ALA A 307 2.12 7.03 -18.52
CA ALA A 307 3.50 6.93 -18.95
C ALA A 307 3.68 7.51 -20.38
N ALA A 308 2.73 7.24 -21.27
CA ALA A 308 2.77 7.78 -22.64
C ALA A 308 2.56 9.30 -22.70
N LEU A 309 1.73 9.87 -21.81
CA LEU A 309 1.49 11.31 -21.74
C LEU A 309 2.70 12.11 -21.22
N SER A 310 3.56 11.46 -20.43
CA SER A 310 4.64 12.13 -19.69
C SER A 310 5.92 12.33 -20.50
N VAL A 311 6.00 11.92 -21.75
CA VAL A 311 7.19 12.06 -22.61
C VAL A 311 7.05 13.27 -23.52
N PRO A 312 7.70 14.42 -23.26
CA PRO A 312 7.76 15.52 -24.22
C PRO A 312 8.63 15.10 -25.42
N ASP A 313 8.13 15.24 -26.63
CA ASP A 313 8.96 15.18 -27.84
C ASP A 313 9.89 16.40 -27.86
N PRO A 314 11.22 16.23 -28.02
CA PRO A 314 12.17 17.35 -28.19
C PRO A 314 11.89 18.23 -29.41
N SER A 315 11.05 17.78 -30.34
CA SER A 315 10.66 18.50 -31.57
C SER A 315 9.26 19.14 -31.47
N GLY A 316 8.56 19.05 -30.33
CA GLY A 316 7.23 19.65 -30.13
C GLY A 316 6.07 18.89 -30.79
N ASN A 317 6.31 17.71 -31.35
CA ASN A 317 5.27 16.80 -31.80
C ASN A 317 5.02 15.72 -30.76
N ILE A 318 3.76 15.46 -30.45
CA ILE A 318 3.36 14.38 -29.53
C ILE A 318 3.55 13.04 -30.27
N GLN A 319 4.71 12.41 -30.05
CA GLN A 319 4.88 11.01 -30.44
C GLN A 319 4.41 10.11 -29.31
N THR A 320 3.43 9.30 -29.56
CA THR A 320 3.01 8.20 -28.69
C THR A 320 4.09 7.12 -28.71
N SER A 321 5.08 7.25 -27.82
CA SER A 321 6.03 6.16 -27.61
C SER A 321 5.37 5.13 -26.67
N SER A 322 4.98 4.00 -27.25
CA SER A 322 4.55 2.83 -26.48
C SER A 322 5.74 2.27 -25.69
N GLY A 323 5.99 2.80 -24.52
CA GLY A 323 6.93 2.24 -23.54
C GLY A 323 6.35 0.94 -23.01
N LYS A 324 6.92 -0.19 -23.39
CA LYS A 324 6.54 -1.50 -22.83
C LYS A 324 7.25 -1.70 -21.51
N LEU A 325 6.48 -1.84 -20.43
CA LEU A 325 6.97 -2.33 -19.16
C LEU A 325 7.39 -3.79 -19.33
N GLN A 326 8.66 -4.10 -19.09
CA GLN A 326 9.13 -5.48 -18.91
C GLN A 326 8.86 -5.88 -17.46
N PHE A 327 7.85 -6.69 -17.26
CA PHE A 327 7.78 -7.54 -16.07
C PHE A 327 8.60 -8.80 -16.40
N ASP A 328 9.55 -9.14 -15.53
CA ASP A 328 10.33 -10.40 -15.64
C ASP A 328 9.46 -11.62 -15.34
N ASN A 329 8.36 -11.78 -16.07
CA ASN A 329 7.57 -12.98 -16.17
C ASN A 329 6.89 -13.04 -17.54
N ALA A 330 7.50 -13.75 -18.45
CA ALA A 330 6.98 -14.48 -19.61
C ALA A 330 6.11 -13.76 -20.67
N PHE A 331 5.87 -12.44 -20.64
CA PHE A 331 5.14 -11.77 -21.71
C PHE A 331 5.80 -10.46 -22.13
N SER A 332 6.58 -10.51 -23.17
CA SER A 332 6.95 -9.48 -24.14
C SER A 332 8.43 -9.17 -24.31
N THR A 333 8.88 -9.37 -25.53
CA THR A 333 10.19 -9.00 -26.06
C THR A 333 10.16 -7.62 -26.71
N SER A 334 10.52 -6.54 -26.02
CA SER A 334 11.15 -5.36 -26.63
C SER A 334 11.79 -4.45 -25.59
N LYS A 335 13.09 -4.23 -25.73
CA LYS A 335 13.85 -3.30 -24.90
C LYS A 335 13.66 -1.88 -25.42
N THR A 336 13.09 -0.99 -24.62
CA THR A 336 13.18 0.46 -24.83
C THR A 336 13.84 1.05 -23.60
N THR A 337 15.05 1.57 -23.77
CA THR A 337 15.82 2.20 -22.69
C THR A 337 15.39 3.65 -22.57
N VAL A 338 14.61 3.98 -21.56
CA VAL A 338 14.35 5.37 -21.15
C VAL A 338 15.31 5.67 -20.01
N SER A 339 16.24 6.60 -20.23
CA SER A 339 17.13 7.08 -19.17
C SER A 339 16.40 8.09 -18.31
N ILE A 340 15.90 7.68 -17.15
CA ILE A 340 15.34 8.55 -16.13
C ILE A 340 16.35 8.63 -14.99
N PRO A 341 16.87 9.81 -14.63
CA PRO A 341 17.67 9.99 -13.45
C PRO A 341 16.73 10.08 -12.23
N ALA A 342 16.13 8.98 -11.85
CA ALA A 342 15.37 8.89 -10.61
C ALA A 342 16.20 8.12 -9.58
N ILE A 343 16.21 8.59 -8.34
CA ILE A 343 16.75 7.80 -7.23
C ILE A 343 15.81 6.61 -7.05
N ARG A 344 16.15 5.49 -7.67
CA ARG A 344 15.44 4.23 -7.52
C ARG A 344 15.90 3.58 -6.22
N ARG A 345 15.01 3.51 -5.23
CA ARG A 345 15.28 2.78 -3.99
C ARG A 345 14.99 1.30 -4.16
N PRO A 346 15.70 0.44 -3.41
CA PRO A 346 15.38 -0.99 -3.40
C PRO A 346 13.96 -1.23 -2.90
N PHE A 347 13.34 -2.28 -3.40
CA PHE A 347 12.08 -2.79 -2.88
C PHE A 347 12.14 -4.31 -2.84
N GLU A 348 11.32 -4.91 -1.99
CA GLU A 348 11.16 -6.35 -1.88
C GLU A 348 9.68 -6.68 -2.07
N SER A 349 9.37 -7.60 -2.99
CA SER A 349 8.00 -8.09 -3.14
C SER A 349 7.73 -9.19 -2.13
N ILE A 350 6.66 -9.04 -1.36
CA ILE A 350 6.26 -9.97 -0.30
C ILE A 350 4.82 -10.44 -0.47
N SER A 351 4.51 -11.58 0.12
CA SER A 351 3.15 -12.05 0.35
C SER A 351 2.99 -12.42 1.81
N PRO A 352 1.83 -12.15 2.45
CA PRO A 352 1.61 -12.50 3.84
C PRO A 352 1.90 -13.98 4.13
N LEU A 353 2.61 -14.26 5.21
CA LEU A 353 3.00 -15.64 5.57
C LEU A 353 1.81 -16.63 5.62
N PRO A 354 0.61 -16.29 6.13
CA PRO A 354 -0.54 -17.17 6.05
C PRO A 354 -0.97 -17.55 4.63
N GLU A 355 -0.75 -16.68 3.65
CA GLU A 355 -1.07 -16.93 2.23
C GLU A 355 -0.05 -17.91 1.62
N LEU A 356 1.23 -17.76 1.94
CA LEU A 356 2.28 -18.71 1.55
C LEU A 356 2.08 -20.11 2.16
N ILE A 357 1.74 -20.16 3.46
CA ILE A 357 1.42 -21.43 4.14
C ILE A 357 0.21 -22.10 3.47
N ALA A 358 -0.80 -21.32 3.14
CA ALA A 358 -2.00 -21.80 2.47
C ALA A 358 -1.69 -22.37 1.09
N ALA A 359 -0.92 -21.65 0.27
CA ALA A 359 -0.48 -22.09 -1.05
C ALA A 359 0.35 -23.38 -0.97
N ALA A 360 1.34 -23.45 -0.06
CA ALA A 360 2.19 -24.61 0.15
C ALA A 360 1.43 -25.88 0.61
N LYS A 361 0.27 -25.69 1.28
CA LYS A 361 -0.53 -26.79 1.83
C LYS A 361 -1.81 -27.08 1.04
N GLY A 362 -2.15 -26.27 0.02
CA GLY A 362 -3.42 -26.40 -0.70
C GLY A 362 -4.65 -26.13 0.20
N LEU A 363 -4.53 -25.14 1.10
CA LEU A 363 -5.56 -24.80 2.09
C LEU A 363 -6.03 -23.34 1.90
N SER A 364 -7.14 -22.98 2.57
CA SER A 364 -7.52 -21.56 2.71
C SER A 364 -6.63 -20.88 3.76
N SER A 365 -6.20 -19.64 3.49
CA SER A 365 -5.41 -18.82 4.44
C SER A 365 -6.17 -18.54 5.75
N SER A 366 -7.49 -18.62 5.75
CA SER A 366 -8.33 -18.47 6.94
C SER A 366 -8.53 -19.77 7.73
N SER A 367 -7.95 -20.90 7.31
CA SER A 367 -8.12 -22.18 7.98
C SER A 367 -7.42 -22.25 9.34
N VAL A 368 -8.00 -22.94 10.31
CA VAL A 368 -7.42 -23.15 11.66
C VAL A 368 -6.04 -23.81 11.57
N LYS A 369 -5.83 -24.67 10.57
CA LYS A 369 -4.54 -25.35 10.37
C LYS A 369 -3.45 -24.37 9.96
N VAL A 370 -3.74 -23.45 9.05
CA VAL A 370 -2.82 -22.38 8.64
C VAL A 370 -2.51 -21.47 9.83
N SER A 371 -3.53 -21.04 10.57
CA SER A 371 -3.33 -20.21 11.77
C SER A 371 -2.43 -20.90 12.81
N ARG A 372 -2.60 -22.19 13.03
CA ARG A 372 -1.78 -22.96 13.99
C ARG A 372 -0.30 -23.01 13.54
N ILE A 373 -0.05 -23.28 12.26
CA ILE A 373 1.32 -23.31 11.71
C ILE A 373 1.95 -21.93 11.83
N TYR A 374 1.21 -20.89 11.48
CA TYR A 374 1.64 -19.49 11.60
C TYR A 374 2.08 -19.15 13.02
N GLU A 375 1.24 -19.43 14.04
CA GLU A 375 1.57 -19.16 15.44
C GLU A 375 2.78 -20.00 15.91
N THR A 376 2.92 -21.24 15.46
CA THR A 376 4.09 -22.08 15.78
C THR A 376 5.37 -21.43 15.23
N LEU A 377 5.39 -21.01 13.96
CA LEU A 377 6.54 -20.37 13.36
C LEU A 377 6.93 -19.07 14.07
N LEU A 378 5.95 -18.24 14.44
CA LEU A 378 6.20 -17.00 15.17
C LEU A 378 6.80 -17.26 16.56
N ASN A 379 6.31 -18.26 17.28
CA ASN A 379 6.76 -18.57 18.64
C ASN A 379 8.18 -19.16 18.66
N GLU A 380 8.50 -19.98 17.68
CA GLU A 380 9.79 -20.71 17.65
C GLU A 380 10.91 -19.93 16.97
N LEU A 381 10.62 -19.14 15.95
CA LEU A 381 11.65 -18.52 15.12
C LEU A 381 11.67 -16.99 15.17
N GLY A 382 10.51 -16.33 15.22
CA GLY A 382 10.48 -14.87 15.23
C GLY A 382 9.27 -14.28 14.50
N ASN A 383 9.26 -12.95 14.35
CA ASN A 383 8.16 -12.24 13.70
C ASN A 383 8.06 -12.56 12.19
N GLU A 384 6.91 -12.19 11.60
CA GLU A 384 6.59 -12.54 10.22
C GLU A 384 7.61 -11.99 9.21
N PHE A 385 8.04 -10.73 9.35
CA PHE A 385 9.03 -10.15 8.44
C PHE A 385 10.40 -10.83 8.55
N PHE A 386 10.81 -11.19 9.75
CA PHE A 386 12.04 -11.99 9.91
C PHE A 386 11.90 -13.34 9.20
N LEU A 387 10.77 -14.03 9.35
CA LEU A 387 10.51 -15.30 8.68
C LEU A 387 10.50 -15.17 7.16
N LEU A 388 9.87 -14.11 6.63
CA LEU A 388 9.78 -13.90 5.19
C LEU A 388 11.11 -13.48 4.56
N ARG A 389 11.98 -12.78 5.28
CA ARG A 389 13.15 -12.09 4.71
C ARG A 389 14.50 -12.68 5.12
N GLU A 390 14.65 -13.11 6.38
CA GLU A 390 15.96 -13.33 6.99
C GLU A 390 16.17 -14.74 7.54
N ALA A 391 15.15 -15.38 8.11
CA ALA A 391 15.26 -16.69 8.77
C ALA A 391 15.84 -17.75 7.82
N LYS A 392 16.68 -18.62 8.33
CA LYS A 392 17.28 -19.71 7.53
C LYS A 392 16.19 -20.65 7.07
N ILE A 393 16.22 -21.04 5.80
CA ILE A 393 15.25 -21.97 5.20
C ILE A 393 15.25 -23.32 5.92
N SER A 394 16.43 -23.79 6.36
CA SER A 394 16.56 -25.01 7.16
C SER A 394 15.81 -24.97 8.49
N ASP A 395 15.82 -23.82 9.16
CA ASP A 395 15.16 -23.65 10.46
C ASP A 395 13.63 -23.62 10.28
N ILE A 396 13.17 -22.95 9.20
CA ILE A 396 11.75 -22.93 8.82
C ILE A 396 11.28 -24.36 8.50
N ALA A 397 12.06 -25.14 7.75
CA ALA A 397 11.74 -26.53 7.42
C ALA A 397 11.63 -27.41 8.67
N ALA A 398 12.55 -27.25 9.62
CA ALA A 398 12.58 -28.00 10.87
C ALA A 398 11.35 -27.75 11.78
N VAL A 399 10.87 -26.48 11.81
CA VAL A 399 9.72 -26.09 12.64
C VAL A 399 8.39 -26.35 11.94
N SER A 400 8.35 -26.36 10.60
CA SER A 400 7.09 -26.47 9.86
C SER A 400 7.07 -27.66 8.87
N SER A 401 7.63 -27.48 7.69
CA SER A 401 7.84 -28.53 6.67
C SER A 401 8.64 -27.98 5.48
N GLU A 402 9.26 -28.88 4.71
CA GLU A 402 9.98 -28.56 3.48
C GLU A 402 9.13 -27.72 2.51
N ASN A 403 7.86 -28.09 2.27
CA ASN A 403 7.00 -27.36 1.33
C ASN A 403 6.79 -25.88 1.73
N ILE A 404 6.72 -25.58 3.01
CA ILE A 404 6.57 -24.19 3.49
C ILE A 404 7.90 -23.44 3.37
N ALA A 405 9.00 -24.10 3.73
CA ALA A 405 10.33 -23.56 3.57
C ALA A 405 10.65 -23.25 2.09
N ASP A 406 10.32 -24.16 1.18
CA ASP A 406 10.44 -23.98 -0.28
C ASP A 406 9.57 -22.82 -0.78
N ALA A 407 8.34 -22.67 -0.27
CA ALA A 407 7.47 -21.56 -0.65
C ALA A 407 8.10 -20.20 -0.28
N ILE A 408 8.69 -20.10 0.91
CA ILE A 408 9.38 -18.87 1.35
C ILE A 408 10.66 -18.66 0.53
N ALA A 409 11.41 -19.72 0.22
CA ALA A 409 12.58 -19.62 -0.65
C ALA A 409 12.20 -19.14 -2.06
N CYS A 410 11.14 -19.69 -2.66
CA CYS A 410 10.62 -19.24 -3.95
C CYS A 410 10.20 -17.78 -3.94
N LEU A 411 9.54 -17.31 -2.86
CA LEU A 411 9.20 -15.91 -2.71
C LEU A 411 10.44 -15.01 -2.69
N ARG A 412 11.44 -15.36 -1.87
CA ARG A 412 12.71 -14.61 -1.76
C ARG A 412 13.49 -14.56 -3.08
N ASP A 413 13.39 -15.61 -3.87
CA ASP A 413 14.03 -15.71 -5.19
C ASP A 413 13.20 -15.06 -6.32
N GLY A 414 12.02 -14.50 -6.02
CA GLY A 414 11.10 -13.98 -7.03
C GLY A 414 10.48 -15.06 -7.95
N LYS A 415 10.54 -16.34 -7.56
CA LYS A 415 10.02 -17.48 -8.33
C LYS A 415 8.55 -17.77 -8.01
N VAL A 416 7.72 -16.74 -8.11
CA VAL A 416 6.27 -16.82 -7.95
C VAL A 416 5.61 -16.46 -9.25
N HIS A 417 4.55 -17.16 -9.63
CA HIS A 417 3.74 -16.87 -10.80
C HIS A 417 2.35 -16.41 -10.36
N TRP A 418 1.78 -15.44 -11.07
CA TRP A 418 0.47 -14.90 -10.77
C TRP A 418 -0.48 -15.08 -11.95
N ASN A 419 -1.67 -15.60 -11.67
CA ASN A 419 -2.83 -15.40 -12.53
C ASN A 419 -3.44 -14.06 -12.12
N PRO A 420 -3.30 -12.98 -12.92
CA PRO A 420 -3.62 -11.63 -12.48
C PRO A 420 -5.10 -11.40 -12.27
N GLY A 421 -5.44 -10.52 -11.32
CA GLY A 421 -6.83 -10.13 -11.08
C GLY A 421 -7.36 -9.14 -12.11
N PHE A 422 -8.69 -9.11 -12.30
CA PHE A 422 -9.37 -8.24 -13.24
C PHE A 422 -10.85 -8.06 -12.89
N ASP A 423 -11.42 -6.93 -13.19
CA ASP A 423 -12.86 -6.61 -13.08
C ASP A 423 -13.52 -7.07 -11.77
N GLY A 424 -12.86 -6.84 -10.63
CA GLY A 424 -13.34 -7.20 -9.30
C GLY A 424 -13.04 -8.64 -8.86
N GLN A 425 -12.30 -9.41 -9.64
CA GLN A 425 -11.78 -10.72 -9.28
C GLN A 425 -10.33 -10.59 -8.82
N PHE A 426 -9.99 -11.17 -7.67
CA PHE A 426 -8.61 -11.24 -7.19
C PHE A 426 -7.76 -12.15 -8.06
N GLY A 427 -6.48 -11.80 -8.21
CA GLY A 427 -5.48 -12.71 -8.76
C GLY A 427 -5.17 -13.86 -7.79
N THR A 428 -4.50 -14.88 -8.31
CA THR A 428 -4.09 -16.06 -7.54
C THR A 428 -2.62 -16.35 -7.75
N MET A 429 -1.91 -16.67 -6.67
CA MET A 429 -0.50 -17.01 -6.68
C MET A 429 -0.31 -18.51 -6.94
N GLU A 430 0.62 -18.83 -7.79
CA GLU A 430 1.12 -20.18 -8.01
C GLU A 430 2.64 -20.23 -7.71
N LEU A 431 3.04 -21.17 -6.86
CA LEU A 431 4.45 -21.40 -6.58
C LEU A 431 5.08 -22.18 -7.71
N VAL A 432 6.14 -21.67 -8.33
CA VAL A 432 6.90 -22.37 -9.35
C VAL A 432 7.82 -23.38 -8.66
N HIS A 433 7.33 -24.60 -8.44
CA HIS A 433 8.14 -25.68 -7.89
C HIS A 433 9.12 -26.22 -8.95
N PRO A 434 10.45 -26.20 -8.70
CA PRO A 434 11.42 -26.75 -9.64
C PRO A 434 11.29 -28.29 -9.86
N PHE A 435 10.50 -28.98 -9.03
CA PHE A 435 10.34 -30.42 -9.04
C PHE A 435 9.04 -30.95 -9.68
N ARG A 436 8.11 -30.12 -10.12
CA ARG A 436 6.85 -30.56 -10.77
C ARG A 436 6.93 -30.73 -12.28
N GLN A 437 8.06 -30.44 -12.93
CA GLN A 437 8.25 -30.68 -14.38
C GLN A 437 8.65 -32.12 -14.78
N LEU A 438 8.72 -33.05 -13.83
CA LEU A 438 9.20 -34.43 -14.12
C LEU A 438 8.10 -35.50 -14.15
N ASN A 439 6.81 -35.17 -14.02
CA ASN A 439 5.72 -36.14 -14.10
C ASN A 439 4.53 -35.63 -14.92
N SER A 440 4.76 -35.29 -16.17
CA SER A 440 3.72 -35.22 -17.19
C SER A 440 4.24 -35.91 -18.45
N ASP A 441 4.25 -37.24 -18.37
CA ASP A 441 4.22 -38.16 -19.50
C ASP A 441 2.93 -38.96 -19.45
#